data_6898bed82853edae33add1b7c30865bd
#
_entry.id   6898bed82853edae33add1b7c30865bd
#
_cell.length_a   1.000
_cell.length_b   1.000
_cell.length_c   1.000
_cell.angle_alpha   90.00
_cell.angle_beta   90.00
_cell.angle_gamma   90.00
#
_symmetry.space_group_name_H-M   'P 1'
#
loop_
_entity.id
_entity.type
_entity.pdbx_description
1 polymer ?
#
loop_
_entity_poly.entity_id
_entity_poly.type
_entity_poly.pdbx_seq_one_letter_code
_entity_poly.pdbx_strand_id
1 'polypeptide(L)'
;MRVWLKSLPFDEKRMIGEDIKTVQFGWPLGIPIVRKLEPGLWEVRSKLADKIARVFFTVNGSKMVLLHGFIKKSEKTPQDDLKVARQRLTQLRGEK
;
A
#
# COMPACT_ATOMS: atom_id res chain seq x y z
N MET A 1 -7.46 -3.98 -6.06
CA MET A 1 -6.71 -4.27 -4.85
C MET A 1 -7.05 -5.62 -4.22
N ARG A 2 -8.30 -5.92 -3.98
CA ARG A 2 -8.70 -7.22 -3.43
C ARG A 2 -8.27 -8.39 -4.29
N VAL A 3 -8.34 -8.24 -5.60
CA VAL A 3 -7.95 -9.30 -6.54
C VAL A 3 -6.47 -9.64 -6.37
N TRP A 4 -5.63 -8.62 -6.22
CA TRP A 4 -4.21 -8.83 -6.00
C TRP A 4 -3.95 -9.59 -4.69
N LEU A 5 -4.59 -9.18 -3.60
CA LEU A 5 -4.44 -9.85 -2.32
C LEU A 5 -4.89 -11.31 -2.38
N LYS A 6 -6.00 -11.58 -3.06
CA LYS A 6 -6.52 -12.95 -3.20
C LYS A 6 -5.60 -13.85 -4.03
N SER A 7 -4.80 -13.26 -4.92
CA SER A 7 -3.88 -14.02 -5.76
C SER A 7 -2.63 -14.49 -5.04
N LEU A 8 -2.39 -13.99 -3.83
CA LEU A 8 -1.18 -14.29 -3.06
C LEU A 8 -1.33 -15.59 -2.28
N PRO A 9 -0.20 -16.29 -2.00
CA PRO A 9 -0.21 -17.40 -1.06
C PRO A 9 -0.75 -16.97 0.30
N PHE A 10 -1.36 -17.90 1.02
CA PHE A 10 -2.02 -17.61 2.29
C PHE A 10 -1.12 -16.91 3.30
N ASP A 11 0.10 -17.41 3.48
CA ASP A 11 1.04 -16.86 4.45
C ASP A 11 1.47 -15.44 4.08
N GLU A 12 1.70 -15.17 2.80
CA GLU A 12 2.06 -13.82 2.33
C GLU A 12 0.89 -12.86 2.50
N LYS A 13 -0.30 -13.29 2.13
CA LYS A 13 -1.52 -12.50 2.29
C LYS A 13 -1.74 -12.16 3.77
N ARG A 14 -1.51 -13.10 4.66
CA ARG A 14 -1.66 -12.91 6.08
C ARG A 14 -0.68 -11.86 6.61
N MET A 15 0.59 -11.95 6.23
CA MET A 15 1.61 -11.01 6.67
C MET A 15 1.32 -9.59 6.20
N ILE A 16 0.94 -9.45 4.95
CA ILE A 16 0.58 -8.15 4.38
C ILE A 16 -0.65 -7.59 5.10
N GLY A 17 -1.65 -8.42 5.34
CA GLY A 17 -2.85 -8.01 6.06
C GLY A 17 -2.56 -7.56 7.48
N GLU A 18 -1.67 -8.24 8.18
CA GLU A 18 -1.26 -7.85 9.53
C GLU A 18 -0.53 -6.51 9.54
N ASP A 19 0.33 -6.28 8.56
CA ASP A 19 1.05 -5.01 8.45
C ASP A 19 0.10 -3.85 8.15
N ILE A 20 -0.87 -4.07 7.25
CA ILE A 20 -1.91 -3.07 6.98
C ILE A 20 -2.70 -2.76 8.25
N LYS A 21 -3.06 -3.77 9.00
CA LYS A 21 -3.80 -3.60 10.26
C LYS A 21 -2.98 -2.82 11.28
N THR A 22 -1.68 -3.09 11.37
CA THR A 22 -0.77 -2.35 12.24
C THR A 22 -0.78 -0.87 11.88
N VAL A 23 -0.72 -0.55 10.59
CA VAL A 23 -0.77 0.83 10.13
C VAL A 23 -2.10 1.50 10.47
N GLN A 24 -3.21 0.79 10.29
CA GLN A 24 -4.53 1.31 10.63
C GLN A 24 -4.64 1.71 12.10
N PHE A 25 -4.10 0.89 13.00
CA PHE A 25 -4.17 1.16 14.43
C PHE A 25 -3.15 2.21 14.89
N GLY A 26 -2.00 2.29 14.23
CA GLY A 26 -0.93 3.21 14.64
C GLY A 26 -0.95 4.57 13.96
N TRP A 27 -1.78 4.74 12.94
CA TRP A 27 -1.83 5.98 12.19
C TRP A 27 -2.33 7.16 13.04
N PRO A 28 -1.78 8.37 12.97
CA PRO A 28 -0.66 8.79 12.09
C PRO A 28 0.72 8.76 12.75
N LEU A 29 0.91 8.01 13.80
CA LEU A 29 2.20 7.93 14.49
C LEU A 29 3.28 7.38 13.56
N GLY A 30 4.54 7.75 13.81
CA GLY A 30 5.65 7.31 12.99
C GLY A 30 5.82 5.80 13.01
N ILE A 31 5.43 5.14 11.94
CA ILE A 31 5.47 3.68 11.81
C ILE A 31 6.60 3.31 10.83
N PRO A 32 7.60 2.50 11.26
CA PRO A 32 8.78 2.21 10.43
C PRO A 32 8.45 1.58 9.08
N ILE A 33 7.33 0.87 8.97
CA ILE A 33 6.94 0.22 7.72
C ILE A 33 6.17 1.13 6.76
N VAL A 34 5.93 2.40 7.15
CA VAL A 34 5.20 3.36 6.32
C VAL A 34 6.15 4.43 5.82
N ARG A 35 6.03 4.76 4.54
CA ARG A 35 6.80 5.82 3.90
C ARG A 35 5.85 6.72 3.11
N LYS A 36 6.05 8.04 3.25
CA LYS A 36 5.31 9.00 2.43
C LYS A 36 5.99 9.12 1.08
N LEU A 37 5.23 8.94 0.00
CA LEU A 37 5.74 9.04 -1.36
C LEU A 37 5.52 10.45 -1.93
N GLU A 38 4.32 10.98 -1.73
CA GLU A 38 3.94 12.31 -2.17
C GLU A 38 2.71 12.75 -1.38
N PRO A 39 2.28 14.02 -1.47
CA PRO A 39 1.10 14.47 -0.71
C PRO A 39 -0.12 13.59 -0.97
N GLY A 40 -0.67 13.03 0.10
CA GLY A 40 -1.84 12.17 0.03
C GLY A 40 -1.56 10.73 -0.36
N LEU A 41 -0.29 10.35 -0.57
CA LEU A 41 0.06 9.01 -1.01
C LEU A 41 1.17 8.43 -0.15
N TRP A 42 0.89 7.29 0.49
CA TRP A 42 1.81 6.59 1.37
C TRP A 42 1.99 5.13 0.93
N GLU A 43 3.04 4.50 1.43
CA GLU A 43 3.39 3.13 1.12
C GLU A 43 3.57 2.34 2.40
N VAL A 44 2.96 1.13 2.44
CA VAL A 44 3.26 0.13 3.47
C VAL A 44 4.23 -0.88 2.86
N ARG A 45 5.30 -1.17 3.59
CA ARG A 45 6.31 -2.15 3.17
C ARG A 45 6.15 -3.40 4.02
N SER A 46 5.83 -4.52 3.40
CA SER A 46 5.71 -5.82 4.08
C SER A 46 6.88 -6.71 3.70
N LYS A 47 7.69 -7.05 4.68
CA LYS A 47 8.84 -7.91 4.44
C LYS A 47 8.39 -9.37 4.49
N LEU A 48 8.51 -10.04 3.33
CA LEU A 48 8.22 -11.45 3.20
C LEU A 48 9.54 -12.25 3.27
N ALA A 49 9.45 -13.56 3.19
CA ALA A 49 10.62 -14.42 3.37
C ALA A 49 11.76 -14.11 2.40
N ASP A 50 11.44 -13.86 1.13
CA ASP A 50 12.42 -13.67 0.06
C ASP A 50 12.17 -12.43 -0.80
N LYS A 51 11.23 -11.58 -0.40
CA LYS A 51 10.84 -10.42 -1.21
C LYS A 51 10.15 -9.39 -0.34
N ILE A 52 9.88 -8.22 -0.91
CA ILE A 52 9.16 -7.15 -0.22
C ILE A 52 7.90 -6.84 -1.00
N ALA A 53 6.75 -6.92 -0.32
CA ALA A 53 5.49 -6.45 -0.87
C ALA A 53 5.31 -4.99 -0.51
N ARG A 54 4.72 -4.22 -1.42
CA ARG A 54 4.39 -2.82 -1.19
C ARG A 54 2.93 -2.58 -1.47
N VAL A 55 2.28 -1.80 -0.61
CA VAL A 55 0.89 -1.43 -0.77
C VAL A 55 0.81 0.09 -0.68
N PHE A 56 0.32 0.72 -1.74
CA PHE A 56 0.10 2.16 -1.76
C PHE A 56 -1.29 2.45 -1.20
N PHE A 57 -1.39 3.46 -0.36
CA PHE A 57 -2.66 3.82 0.24
C PHE A 57 -2.78 5.33 0.43
N THR A 58 -4.01 5.77 0.63
CA THR A 58 -4.30 7.14 1.03
C THR A 58 -5.20 7.10 2.26
N VAL A 59 -5.35 8.25 2.91
CA VAL A 59 -6.26 8.39 4.05
C VAL A 59 -7.37 9.34 3.65
N ASN A 60 -8.61 8.88 3.78
CA ASN A 60 -9.80 9.67 3.48
C ASN A 60 -10.60 9.81 4.77
N GLY A 61 -10.50 10.96 5.42
CA GLY A 61 -11.06 11.15 6.74
C GLY A 61 -10.35 10.25 7.75
N SER A 62 -11.09 9.34 8.39
CA SER A 62 -10.53 8.39 9.34
C SER A 62 -10.25 7.02 8.72
N LYS A 63 -10.46 6.89 7.40
CA LYS A 63 -10.33 5.61 6.72
C LYS A 63 -9.07 5.51 5.90
N MET A 64 -8.39 4.38 6.01
CA MET A 64 -7.26 4.02 5.16
C MET A 64 -7.81 3.34 3.91
N VAL A 65 -7.48 3.86 2.74
CA VAL A 65 -7.95 3.33 1.46
C VAL A 65 -6.77 2.76 0.70
N LEU A 66 -6.81 1.46 0.43
CA LEU A 66 -5.76 0.78 -0.33
C LEU A 66 -5.96 1.06 -1.81
N LEU A 67 -4.89 1.50 -2.48
CA LEU A 67 -4.95 1.90 -3.88
C LEU A 67 -4.35 0.86 -4.82
N HIS A 68 -3.20 0.29 -4.45
CA HIS A 68 -2.48 -0.61 -5.33
C HIS A 68 -1.45 -1.41 -4.53
N GLY A 69 -1.24 -2.67 -4.90
CA GLY A 69 -0.24 -3.51 -4.26
C GLY A 69 0.59 -4.24 -5.30
N PHE A 70 1.85 -4.46 -4.99
CA PHE A 70 2.76 -5.18 -5.87
C PHE A 70 3.94 -5.76 -5.09
N ILE A 71 4.64 -6.71 -5.70
CA ILE A 71 5.87 -7.28 -5.15
C ILE A 71 7.04 -6.51 -5.73
N LYS A 72 7.86 -5.94 -4.86
CA LYS A 72 9.01 -5.15 -5.29
C LYS A 72 10.15 -6.05 -5.72
N LYS A 73 10.67 -5.82 -6.91
CA LYS A 73 11.81 -6.55 -7.47
C LYS A 73 13.08 -5.70 -7.59
N SER A 74 12.96 -4.38 -7.38
CA SER A 74 14.10 -3.47 -7.45
C SER A 74 14.00 -2.45 -6.33
N GLU A 75 15.09 -1.71 -6.08
CA GLU A 75 15.10 -0.68 -5.03
C GLU A 75 14.32 0.57 -5.40
N LYS A 76 14.13 0.81 -6.70
CA LYS A 76 13.40 1.98 -7.17
C LYS A 76 11.91 1.72 -7.13
N THR A 77 11.12 2.76 -6.81
CA THR A 77 9.67 2.68 -6.91
C THR A 77 9.29 2.56 -8.38
N PRO A 78 8.61 1.48 -8.78
CA PRO A 78 8.21 1.32 -10.19
C PRO A 78 7.25 2.42 -10.61
N GLN A 79 7.58 3.11 -11.70
CA GLN A 79 6.77 4.23 -12.18
C GLN A 79 5.38 3.81 -12.62
N ASP A 80 5.27 2.61 -13.21
CA ASP A 80 3.97 2.10 -13.65
C ASP A 80 3.02 1.88 -12.47
N ASP A 81 3.54 1.30 -11.38
CA ASP A 81 2.74 1.06 -10.19
C ASP A 81 2.34 2.37 -9.52
N LEU A 82 3.25 3.33 -9.48
CA LEU A 82 2.97 4.65 -8.93
C LEU A 82 1.89 5.37 -9.75
N LYS A 83 1.96 5.26 -11.06
CA LYS A 83 0.97 5.84 -11.96
C LYS A 83 -0.43 5.28 -11.70
N VAL A 84 -0.53 3.95 -11.52
CA VAL A 84 -1.81 3.32 -11.19
C VAL A 84 -2.36 3.85 -9.88
N ALA A 85 -1.51 3.97 -8.87
CA ALA A 85 -1.92 4.50 -7.57
C ALA A 85 -2.44 5.93 -7.67
N ARG A 86 -1.74 6.77 -8.44
CA ARG A 86 -2.17 8.17 -8.66
C ARG A 86 -3.52 8.24 -9.35
N GLN A 87 -3.74 7.41 -10.36
CA GLN A 87 -5.01 7.36 -11.08
C GLN A 87 -6.15 6.98 -10.14
N ARG A 88 -5.93 5.96 -9.31
CA ARG A 88 -6.94 5.52 -8.36
C ARG A 88 -7.22 6.56 -7.29
N LEU A 89 -6.18 7.28 -6.85
CA LEU A 89 -6.34 8.37 -5.88
C LEU A 89 -7.20 9.48 -6.46
N THR A 90 -6.96 9.87 -7.71
CA THR A 90 -7.75 10.88 -8.40
C THR A 90 -9.21 10.45 -8.49
N GLN A 91 -9.47 9.19 -8.84
CA GLN A 91 -10.82 8.65 -8.91
C GLN A 91 -11.51 8.68 -7.54
N LEU A 92 -10.78 8.32 -6.50
CA LEU A 92 -11.31 8.33 -5.13
C LEU A 92 -11.74 9.74 -4.69
N ARG A 93 -10.97 10.76 -5.07
CA ARG A 93 -11.29 12.15 -4.74
C ARG A 93 -12.45 12.71 -5.55
N GLY A 94 -12.95 11.95 -6.52
CA GLY A 94 -14.05 12.41 -7.36
C GLY A 94 -13.68 13.50 -8.33
N GLU A 95 -12.41 13.67 -8.61
CA GLU A 95 -11.94 14.64 -9.57
C GLU A 95 -12.27 14.21 -11.00
N LYS A 96 -12.67 15.15 -11.81
CA LYS A 96 -13.07 14.87 -13.18
C LYS A 96 -12.17 15.56 -14.19
#